data_d0e867a9c8ab4289b70112d921885a5e
#
_entry.id   d0e867a9c8ab4289b70112d921885a5e
#
_cell.length_a   1.000
_cell.length_b   1.000
_cell.length_c   1.000
_cell.angle_alpha   90.00
_cell.angle_beta   90.00
_cell.angle_gamma   90.00
#
_symmetry.space_group_name_H-M   'P 1'
#
loop_
_entity.id
_entity.type
_entity.pdbx_description
1 polymer ?
#
loop_
_entity_poly.entity_id
_entity_poly.type
_entity_poly.pdbx_seq_one_letter_code
_entity_poly.pdbx_strand_id
1 'polypeptide(L)'
;LVTETFSDLQTSPSQWIDKNFVRPGQPKRIEVKSQVGDRNWTIEREAPGAGWKLAGAGKNQNLDTSKLLGIDSLVTGLAIADVPDGADDARLKPLKEKPVSVTIDTFEGLRYELTFGESGADNLPAQISVEVTSDPLAPPAPTPDGGKTPEEAAAKAMEAAKKARDEKVAQAAKLQGKQVFIPRNFLQTFLGDHKSLLAAPAAPAATPAPTPKKKR
;
A
#
# COMPACT_ATOMS: atom_id res chain seq x y z
N LEU A 1 47.39 2.91 21.27
CA LEU A 1 46.73 4.22 21.31
C LEU A 1 46.12 4.43 19.94
N VAL A 2 44.79 4.22 19.82
CA VAL A 2 44.03 4.53 18.60
C VAL A 2 43.65 6.01 18.69
N THR A 3 44.20 6.84 17.83
CA THR A 3 43.94 8.29 17.74
C THR A 3 42.84 8.61 16.72
N GLU A 4 42.04 7.63 16.28
CA GLU A 4 40.92 7.87 15.41
C GLU A 4 39.72 8.29 16.25
N THR A 5 39.31 9.53 16.05
CA THR A 5 38.02 10.03 16.54
C THR A 5 36.92 9.41 15.68
N PHE A 6 36.10 8.53 16.26
CA PHE A 6 34.89 7.97 15.65
C PHE A 6 33.79 9.01 15.48
N SER A 7 34.15 10.22 15.01
CA SER A 7 33.19 11.32 14.77
C SER A 7 32.16 11.00 13.69
N ASP A 8 32.44 9.99 12.86
CA ASP A 8 31.57 9.58 11.75
C ASP A 8 30.61 8.42 12.11
N LEU A 9 30.70 7.90 13.34
CA LEU A 9 29.70 6.95 13.83
C LEU A 9 28.42 7.68 14.13
N GLN A 10 27.53 7.67 13.16
CA GLN A 10 26.20 8.20 13.35
C GLN A 10 25.43 7.26 14.29
N THR A 11 25.07 7.79 15.44
CA THR A 11 24.40 7.03 16.52
C THR A 11 22.89 6.90 16.32
N SER A 12 22.32 7.54 15.29
CA SER A 12 20.89 7.48 15.00
C SER A 12 20.50 6.12 14.41
N PRO A 13 19.61 5.34 15.05
CA PRO A 13 19.11 4.07 14.54
C PRO A 13 18.57 4.15 13.12
N SER A 14 17.96 5.28 12.73
CA SER A 14 17.37 5.52 11.41
C SER A 14 18.35 5.39 10.24
N GLN A 15 19.66 5.41 10.50
CA GLN A 15 20.68 5.27 9.46
C GLN A 15 21.10 3.83 9.21
N TRP A 16 20.81 2.94 10.15
CA TRP A 16 21.15 1.52 10.10
C TRP A 16 19.96 0.64 9.67
N ILE A 17 18.79 1.24 9.47
CA ILE A 17 17.57 0.53 9.09
C ILE A 17 17.51 0.39 7.57
N ASP A 18 17.20 -0.82 7.08
CA ASP A 18 16.78 -1.01 5.71
C ASP A 18 15.43 -0.33 5.49
N LYS A 19 15.46 0.85 4.89
CA LYS A 19 14.27 1.70 4.67
C LYS A 19 13.26 1.08 3.70
N ASN A 20 13.67 0.09 2.91
CA ASN A 20 12.84 -0.55 1.87
C ASN A 20 12.35 -1.94 2.28
N PHE A 21 12.16 -2.17 3.57
CA PHE A 21 11.94 -3.48 4.12
C PHE A 21 10.58 -4.11 3.75
N VAL A 22 9.54 -3.32 3.54
CA VAL A 22 8.19 -3.82 3.22
C VAL A 22 7.84 -3.39 1.80
N ARG A 23 7.70 -4.37 0.92
CA ARG A 23 7.25 -4.15 -0.46
C ARG A 23 6.04 -5.05 -0.74
N PRO A 24 4.84 -4.63 -0.37
CA PRO A 24 3.63 -5.32 -0.80
C PRO A 24 3.65 -5.35 -2.33
N GLY A 25 3.65 -6.49 -2.95
CA GLY A 25 3.68 -6.62 -4.39
C GLY A 25 2.47 -5.95 -5.09
N GLN A 26 1.80 -6.68 -5.98
CA GLN A 26 0.62 -6.15 -6.67
C GLN A 26 -0.63 -6.33 -5.80
N PRO A 27 -1.20 -5.26 -5.22
CA PRO A 27 -2.38 -5.37 -4.37
C PRO A 27 -3.60 -5.74 -5.21
N LYS A 28 -4.44 -6.60 -4.63
CA LYS A 28 -5.73 -7.04 -5.16
C LYS A 28 -6.87 -6.30 -4.48
N ARG A 29 -6.77 -6.13 -3.18
CA ARG A 29 -7.77 -5.49 -2.32
C ARG A 29 -7.07 -4.69 -1.25
N ILE A 30 -7.61 -3.51 -0.96
CA ILE A 30 -7.16 -2.66 0.13
C ILE A 30 -8.38 -2.27 0.94
N GLU A 31 -8.36 -2.56 2.23
CA GLU A 31 -9.41 -2.21 3.16
C GLU A 31 -8.84 -1.30 4.24
N VAL A 32 -9.48 -0.17 4.48
CA VAL A 32 -9.14 0.79 5.53
C VAL A 32 -10.23 0.79 6.58
N LYS A 33 -9.84 0.65 7.84
CA LYS A 33 -10.69 0.74 9.02
C LYS A 33 -10.15 1.77 9.99
N SER A 34 -10.98 2.71 10.37
CA SER A 34 -10.69 3.77 11.33
C SER A 34 -11.81 3.87 12.35
N GLN A 35 -11.52 4.44 13.51
CA GLN A 35 -12.54 4.81 14.49
C GLN A 35 -13.45 5.93 13.97
N VAL A 36 -13.02 6.67 12.96
CA VAL A 36 -13.82 7.68 12.26
C VAL A 36 -14.57 7.00 11.12
N GLY A 37 -15.90 6.81 11.27
CA GLY A 37 -16.72 5.98 10.40
C GLY A 37 -16.65 6.33 8.90
N ASP A 38 -16.58 7.60 8.55
CA ASP A 38 -16.51 8.06 7.16
C ASP A 38 -15.16 7.73 6.48
N ARG A 39 -14.16 7.29 7.25
CA ARG A 39 -12.85 6.85 6.75
C ARG A 39 -12.76 5.34 6.53
N ASN A 40 -13.87 4.61 6.64
CA ASN A 40 -13.90 3.18 6.35
C ASN A 40 -14.23 2.99 4.87
N TRP A 41 -13.32 2.35 4.13
CA TRP A 41 -13.52 2.09 2.73
C TRP A 41 -12.72 0.87 2.27
N THR A 42 -13.16 0.28 1.18
CA THR A 42 -12.48 -0.84 0.52
C THR A 42 -12.43 -0.61 -0.97
N ILE A 43 -11.26 -0.78 -1.55
CA ILE A 43 -11.07 -0.82 -3.00
C ILE A 43 -10.55 -2.18 -3.40
N GLU A 44 -10.94 -2.62 -4.60
CA GLU A 44 -10.52 -3.91 -5.14
C GLU A 44 -10.35 -3.86 -6.65
N ARG A 45 -9.56 -4.78 -7.20
CA ARG A 45 -9.41 -4.97 -8.64
C ARG A 45 -9.33 -6.45 -8.99
N GLU A 46 -9.77 -6.78 -10.19
CA GLU A 46 -9.94 -8.18 -10.63
C GLU A 46 -8.64 -8.82 -11.12
N ALA A 47 -7.73 -8.01 -11.66
CA ALA A 47 -6.46 -8.48 -12.20
C ALA A 47 -5.33 -7.46 -11.97
N PRO A 48 -4.06 -7.89 -12.03
CA PRO A 48 -2.92 -6.98 -12.06
C PRO A 48 -3.07 -5.95 -13.18
N GLY A 49 -2.91 -4.66 -12.84
CA GLY A 49 -3.07 -3.56 -13.82
C GLY A 49 -4.50 -3.17 -14.16
N ALA A 50 -5.52 -3.90 -13.69
CA ALA A 50 -6.91 -3.49 -13.84
C ALA A 50 -7.22 -2.25 -12.99
N GLY A 51 -8.22 -1.47 -13.42
CA GLY A 51 -8.71 -0.31 -12.67
C GLY A 51 -9.29 -0.71 -11.32
N TRP A 52 -9.09 0.16 -10.32
CA TRP A 52 -9.67 0.00 -9.00
C TRP A 52 -11.17 0.25 -9.01
N LYS A 53 -11.90 -0.50 -8.20
CA LYS A 53 -13.33 -0.33 -7.92
C LYS A 53 -13.52 -0.10 -6.42
N LEU A 54 -14.41 0.82 -6.05
CA LEU A 54 -14.81 1.01 -4.65
C LEU A 54 -15.87 -0.03 -4.31
N ALA A 55 -15.63 -0.84 -3.28
CA ALA A 55 -16.60 -1.81 -2.81
C ALA A 55 -17.84 -1.09 -2.24
N GLY A 56 -19.03 -1.50 -2.64
CA GLY A 56 -20.28 -0.86 -2.20
C GLY A 56 -20.58 0.49 -2.87
N ALA A 57 -19.80 0.91 -3.89
CA ALA A 57 -20.09 2.13 -4.64
C ALA A 57 -21.41 2.03 -5.41
N GLY A 58 -22.18 3.12 -5.41
CA GLY A 58 -23.37 3.27 -6.28
C GLY A 58 -22.97 3.33 -7.76
N LYS A 59 -23.94 3.07 -8.65
CA LYS A 59 -23.74 2.99 -10.11
C LYS A 59 -23.04 4.22 -10.76
N ASN A 60 -23.03 5.37 -10.09
CA ASN A 60 -22.49 6.64 -10.60
C ASN A 60 -21.26 7.14 -9.81
N GLN A 61 -20.67 6.31 -8.94
CA GLN A 61 -19.51 6.68 -8.15
C GLN A 61 -18.25 6.12 -8.79
N ASN A 62 -17.52 6.95 -9.51
CA ASN A 62 -16.25 6.59 -10.11
C ASN A 62 -15.10 7.02 -9.17
N LEU A 63 -14.10 6.17 -9.04
CA LEU A 63 -12.86 6.52 -8.35
C LEU A 63 -12.05 7.53 -9.17
N ASP A 64 -11.45 8.49 -8.50
CA ASP A 64 -10.46 9.38 -9.08
C ASP A 64 -9.10 8.68 -9.13
N THR A 65 -8.69 8.23 -10.30
CA THR A 65 -7.43 7.52 -10.49
C THR A 65 -6.21 8.33 -10.07
N SER A 66 -6.27 9.66 -10.15
CA SER A 66 -5.16 10.53 -9.72
C SER A 66 -4.92 10.47 -8.21
N LYS A 67 -5.97 10.28 -7.44
CA LYS A 67 -5.91 10.16 -5.97
C LYS A 67 -5.43 8.78 -5.53
N LEU A 68 -5.55 7.79 -6.40
CA LEU A 68 -5.06 6.43 -6.16
C LEU A 68 -3.56 6.26 -6.45
N LEU A 69 -2.90 7.25 -7.08
CA LEU A 69 -1.45 7.21 -7.34
C LEU A 69 -0.63 7.08 -6.05
N GLY A 70 -1.12 7.64 -4.93
CA GLY A 70 -0.51 7.43 -3.61
C GLY A 70 -0.55 5.97 -3.15
N ILE A 71 -1.57 5.23 -3.55
CA ILE A 71 -1.72 3.79 -3.24
C ILE A 71 -0.69 2.96 -4.00
N ASP A 72 -0.46 3.27 -5.27
CA ASP A 72 0.58 2.59 -6.05
C ASP A 72 1.98 2.87 -5.52
N SER A 73 2.23 4.06 -4.94
CA SER A 73 3.49 4.38 -4.26
C SER A 73 3.69 3.56 -2.98
N LEU A 74 2.62 3.24 -2.25
CA LEU A 74 2.65 2.31 -1.12
C LEU A 74 3.04 0.90 -1.53
N VAL A 75 2.61 0.48 -2.71
CA VAL A 75 2.94 -0.82 -3.29
C VAL A 75 4.43 -0.93 -3.61
N THR A 76 5.07 0.18 -3.95
CA THR A 76 6.50 0.20 -4.30
C THR A 76 7.43 0.22 -3.09
N GLY A 77 6.91 0.49 -1.89
CA GLY A 77 7.67 0.34 -0.65
C GLY A 77 7.24 1.29 0.46
N LEU A 78 6.85 0.71 1.59
CA LEU A 78 6.71 1.44 2.84
C LEU A 78 8.11 1.75 3.36
N ALA A 79 8.51 3.01 3.31
CA ALA A 79 9.79 3.43 3.87
C ALA A 79 9.66 3.55 5.39
N ILE A 80 10.55 2.89 6.14
CA ILE A 80 10.70 3.10 7.58
C ILE A 80 11.57 4.34 7.78
N ALA A 81 11.05 5.34 8.49
CA ALA A 81 11.79 6.56 8.81
C ALA A 81 12.64 6.39 10.06
N ASP A 82 12.10 5.71 11.07
CA ASP A 82 12.72 5.60 12.38
C ASP A 82 12.16 4.38 13.15
N VAL A 83 12.80 4.04 14.27
CA VAL A 83 12.32 3.07 15.26
C VAL A 83 12.14 3.74 16.62
N PRO A 84 11.27 3.23 17.48
CA PRO A 84 11.12 3.78 18.84
C PRO A 84 12.37 3.58 19.68
N ASP A 85 12.62 4.54 20.56
CA ASP A 85 13.73 4.49 21.53
C ASP A 85 13.51 3.46 22.64
N GLY A 86 12.33 2.85 22.69
CA GLY A 86 11.92 1.82 23.63
C GLY A 86 10.40 1.64 23.65
N ALA A 87 9.92 0.73 24.47
CA ALA A 87 8.47 0.45 24.56
C ALA A 87 7.65 1.64 25.13
N ASP A 88 8.30 2.52 25.91
CA ASP A 88 7.68 3.68 26.57
C ASP A 88 7.83 4.98 25.76
N ASP A 89 8.28 4.88 24.52
CA ASP A 89 8.37 6.05 23.63
C ASP A 89 7.01 6.74 23.51
N ALA A 90 6.93 7.99 23.96
CA ALA A 90 5.68 8.78 23.95
C ALA A 90 5.10 8.96 22.55
N ARG A 91 5.93 8.86 21.49
CA ARG A 91 5.51 8.93 20.10
C ARG A 91 4.63 7.74 19.68
N LEU A 92 4.63 6.63 20.47
CA LEU A 92 3.79 5.45 20.23
C LEU A 92 2.35 5.61 20.74
N LYS A 93 2.07 6.62 21.54
CA LYS A 93 0.74 6.85 22.13
C LYS A 93 -0.41 6.86 21.10
N PRO A 94 -0.28 7.53 19.94
CA PRO A 94 -1.33 7.56 18.91
C PRO A 94 -1.71 6.18 18.38
N LEU A 95 -0.77 5.22 18.35
CA LEU A 95 -1.04 3.84 17.90
C LEU A 95 -2.09 3.14 18.77
N LYS A 96 -2.18 3.49 20.05
CA LYS A 96 -3.15 2.95 21.01
C LYS A 96 -4.44 3.76 21.03
N GLU A 97 -4.36 5.08 20.90
CA GLU A 97 -5.50 6.00 21.07
C GLU A 97 -6.32 6.22 19.80
N LYS A 98 -5.67 6.28 18.65
CA LYS A 98 -6.29 6.55 17.35
C LYS A 98 -5.74 5.63 16.26
N PRO A 99 -5.94 4.32 16.40
CA PRO A 99 -5.46 3.36 15.40
C PRO A 99 -6.27 3.47 14.10
N VAL A 100 -5.54 3.39 13.01
CA VAL A 100 -6.07 3.15 11.66
C VAL A 100 -5.48 1.85 11.17
N SER A 101 -6.33 0.92 10.76
CA SER A 101 -5.91 -0.38 10.23
C SER A 101 -6.10 -0.42 8.72
N VAL A 102 -5.08 -0.86 8.02
CA VAL A 102 -5.07 -1.06 6.57
C VAL A 102 -4.73 -2.51 6.29
N THR A 103 -5.64 -3.22 5.62
CA THR A 103 -5.41 -4.59 5.16
C THR A 103 -5.18 -4.55 3.65
N ILE A 104 -4.07 -5.13 3.19
CA ILE A 104 -3.70 -5.20 1.77
C ILE A 104 -3.58 -6.66 1.37
N ASP A 105 -4.55 -7.17 0.61
CA ASP A 105 -4.44 -8.47 -0.04
C ASP A 105 -3.75 -8.32 -1.41
N THR A 106 -2.84 -9.22 -1.74
CA THR A 106 -2.07 -9.17 -2.99
C THR A 106 -2.40 -10.34 -3.90
N PHE A 107 -2.14 -10.20 -5.21
CA PHE A 107 -2.21 -11.29 -6.16
C PHE A 107 -1.14 -12.37 -5.93
N GLU A 108 -0.13 -12.05 -5.14
CA GLU A 108 0.92 -13.01 -4.72
C GLU A 108 0.46 -13.93 -3.59
N GLY A 109 -0.77 -13.76 -3.09
CA GLY A 109 -1.32 -14.55 -1.99
C GLY A 109 -0.83 -14.12 -0.61
N LEU A 110 -0.38 -12.88 -0.47
CA LEU A 110 0.03 -12.28 0.80
C LEU A 110 -1.02 -11.29 1.28
N ARG A 111 -1.24 -11.27 2.59
CA ARG A 111 -1.97 -10.24 3.31
C ARG A 111 -1.00 -9.45 4.16
N TYR A 112 -0.99 -8.15 3.98
CA TYR A 112 -0.29 -7.19 4.83
C TYR A 112 -1.31 -6.50 5.71
N GLU A 113 -1.07 -6.52 7.01
CA GLU A 113 -1.84 -5.74 7.98
C GLU A 113 -0.94 -4.63 8.52
N LEU A 114 -1.30 -3.40 8.24
CA LEU A 114 -0.65 -2.20 8.70
C LEU A 114 -1.57 -1.50 9.68
N THR A 115 -1.16 -1.37 10.92
CA THR A 115 -1.85 -0.52 11.91
C THR A 115 -0.96 0.67 12.23
N PHE A 116 -1.47 1.88 12.11
CA PHE A 116 -0.74 3.09 12.45
C PHE A 116 -1.58 4.05 13.29
N GLY A 117 -0.90 4.89 14.07
CA GLY A 117 -1.53 5.87 14.94
C GLY A 117 -1.66 7.23 14.27
N GLU A 118 -2.88 7.78 14.18
CA GLU A 118 -3.09 9.12 13.64
C GLU A 118 -2.59 10.20 14.59
N SER A 119 -1.70 11.06 14.10
CA SER A 119 -1.21 12.24 14.83
C SER A 119 -0.85 13.38 13.86
N GLY A 120 -0.53 14.56 14.39
CA GLY A 120 -0.01 15.68 13.61
C GLY A 120 1.47 15.59 13.25
N ALA A 121 2.18 14.51 13.66
CA ALA A 121 3.61 14.35 13.42
C ALA A 121 3.92 13.99 11.96
N ASP A 122 5.15 14.28 11.52
CA ASP A 122 5.63 13.95 10.19
C ASP A 122 5.85 12.45 10.01
N ASN A 123 6.17 11.74 11.09
CA ASN A 123 6.31 10.29 11.13
C ASN A 123 5.26 9.70 12.06
N LEU A 124 4.50 8.73 11.58
CA LEU A 124 3.43 8.08 12.32
C LEU A 124 3.91 6.73 12.87
N PRO A 125 3.62 6.42 14.15
CA PRO A 125 3.92 5.11 14.71
C PRO A 125 3.07 4.05 14.02
N ALA A 126 3.69 2.95 13.65
CA ALA A 126 3.06 1.87 12.90
C ALA A 126 3.54 0.50 13.34
N GLN A 127 2.72 -0.50 13.10
CA GLN A 127 3.03 -1.91 13.25
C GLN A 127 2.59 -2.63 11.98
N ILE A 128 3.41 -3.57 11.50
CA ILE A 128 3.17 -4.30 10.26
C ILE A 128 3.25 -5.79 10.55
N SER A 129 2.28 -6.54 10.02
CA SER A 129 2.33 -8.00 9.96
C SER A 129 2.06 -8.47 8.52
N VAL A 130 2.55 -9.66 8.20
CA VAL A 130 2.36 -10.28 6.89
C VAL A 130 2.05 -11.75 7.08
N GLU A 131 1.02 -12.22 6.39
CA GLU A 131 0.61 -13.62 6.39
C GLU A 131 0.39 -14.15 4.97
N VAL A 132 0.52 -15.46 4.79
CA VAL A 132 0.14 -16.15 3.56
C VAL A 132 -1.33 -16.49 3.63
N THR A 133 -2.11 -16.05 2.64
CA THR A 133 -3.57 -16.29 2.58
C THR A 133 -3.97 -17.26 1.49
N SER A 134 -3.18 -17.33 0.41
CA SER A 134 -3.46 -18.22 -0.71
C SER A 134 -2.18 -18.49 -1.52
N ASP A 135 -2.28 -19.40 -2.49
CA ASP A 135 -1.25 -19.51 -3.51
C ASP A 135 -1.23 -18.26 -4.40
N PRO A 136 -0.05 -17.88 -4.92
CA PRO A 136 0.05 -16.76 -5.84
C PRO A 136 -0.79 -17.02 -7.11
N LEU A 137 -1.34 -15.94 -7.68
CA LEU A 137 -1.97 -16.02 -8.98
C LEU A 137 -0.94 -16.54 -10.01
N ALA A 138 -1.36 -17.52 -10.82
CA ALA A 138 -0.50 -18.03 -11.87
C ALA A 138 -0.01 -16.87 -12.76
N PRO A 139 1.30 -16.69 -12.93
CA PRO A 139 1.79 -15.69 -13.85
C PRO A 139 1.29 -16.01 -15.27
N PRO A 140 1.09 -15.00 -16.12
CA PRO A 140 0.73 -15.24 -17.50
C PRO A 140 1.76 -16.22 -18.12
N ALA A 141 1.26 -17.17 -18.87
CA ALA A 141 2.12 -18.21 -19.48
C ALA A 141 3.23 -17.51 -20.27
N PRO A 142 4.51 -17.80 -19.97
CA PRO A 142 5.60 -17.22 -20.72
C PRO A 142 5.49 -17.65 -22.18
N THR A 143 5.76 -16.76 -23.10
CA THR A 143 5.92 -17.12 -24.53
C THR A 143 6.95 -18.24 -24.61
N PRO A 144 6.62 -19.34 -25.31
CA PRO A 144 7.53 -20.49 -25.38
C PRO A 144 8.86 -20.07 -26.00
N ASP A 145 9.90 -20.02 -25.21
CA ASP A 145 11.26 -19.81 -25.68
C ASP A 145 12.03 -21.11 -25.51
N GLY A 146 12.58 -21.62 -26.61
CA GLY A 146 13.57 -22.69 -26.58
C GLY A 146 13.08 -24.10 -26.21
N GLY A 147 11.98 -24.60 -26.75
CA GLY A 147 11.65 -26.04 -26.77
C GLY A 147 11.06 -26.62 -25.49
N LYS A 148 10.59 -25.80 -24.53
CA LYS A 148 9.84 -26.25 -23.36
C LYS A 148 8.35 -26.28 -23.65
N THR A 149 7.65 -27.25 -23.08
CA THR A 149 6.18 -27.24 -23.15
C THR A 149 5.61 -26.09 -22.35
N PRO A 150 4.47 -25.49 -22.77
CA PRO A 150 3.81 -24.41 -22.02
C PRO A 150 3.53 -24.80 -20.56
N GLU A 151 3.28 -26.06 -20.29
CA GLU A 151 2.97 -26.60 -18.97
C GLU A 151 4.20 -26.61 -18.04
N GLU A 152 5.37 -27.03 -18.54
CA GLU A 152 6.63 -26.98 -17.79
C GLU A 152 7.06 -25.54 -17.48
N ALA A 153 6.86 -24.63 -18.45
CA ALA A 153 7.14 -23.20 -18.26
C ALA A 153 6.23 -22.59 -17.20
N ALA A 154 4.94 -22.91 -17.20
CA ALA A 154 3.97 -22.45 -16.20
C ALA A 154 4.28 -23.00 -14.80
N ALA A 155 4.62 -24.29 -14.69
CA ALA A 155 4.99 -24.91 -13.42
C ALA A 155 6.23 -24.25 -12.81
N LYS A 156 7.27 -24.00 -13.61
CA LYS A 156 8.48 -23.32 -13.17
C LYS A 156 8.22 -21.86 -12.73
N ALA A 157 7.35 -21.15 -13.46
CA ALA A 157 6.97 -19.79 -13.12
C ALA A 157 6.19 -19.75 -11.79
N MET A 158 5.31 -20.70 -11.55
CA MET A 158 4.57 -20.84 -10.30
C MET A 158 5.51 -21.14 -9.12
N GLU A 159 6.48 -22.03 -9.30
CA GLU A 159 7.48 -22.34 -8.28
C GLU A 159 8.33 -21.12 -7.94
N ALA A 160 8.76 -20.37 -8.94
CA ALA A 160 9.49 -19.13 -8.74
C ALA A 160 8.65 -18.07 -8.00
N ALA A 161 7.34 -17.95 -8.31
CA ALA A 161 6.42 -17.05 -7.62
C ALA A 161 6.23 -17.45 -6.14
N LYS A 162 6.09 -18.74 -5.85
CA LYS A 162 6.01 -19.25 -4.47
C LYS A 162 7.29 -18.95 -3.70
N LYS A 163 8.45 -19.21 -4.29
CA LYS A 163 9.75 -18.90 -3.64
C LYS A 163 9.89 -17.40 -3.34
N ALA A 164 9.57 -16.53 -4.30
CA ALA A 164 9.62 -15.07 -4.10
C ALA A 164 8.65 -14.61 -3.00
N ARG A 165 7.46 -15.22 -2.92
CA ARG A 165 6.50 -14.98 -1.84
C ARG A 165 7.08 -15.36 -0.48
N ASP A 166 7.64 -16.55 -0.37
CA ASP A 166 8.19 -17.09 0.89
C ASP A 166 9.39 -16.25 1.38
N GLU A 167 10.21 -15.75 0.46
CA GLU A 167 11.28 -14.80 0.78
C GLU A 167 10.73 -13.48 1.36
N LYS A 168 9.64 -12.94 0.81
CA LYS A 168 8.96 -11.75 1.35
C LYS A 168 8.41 -12.00 2.75
N VAL A 169 7.80 -13.17 2.99
CA VAL A 169 7.31 -13.57 4.31
C VAL A 169 8.46 -13.64 5.32
N ALA A 170 9.56 -14.28 4.94
CA ALA A 170 10.73 -14.40 5.81
C ALA A 170 11.35 -13.03 6.16
N GLN A 171 11.33 -12.09 5.22
CA GLN A 171 11.74 -10.71 5.49
C GLN A 171 10.77 -10.02 6.45
N ALA A 172 9.47 -10.09 6.16
CA ALA A 172 8.45 -9.45 6.97
C ALA A 172 8.36 -10.03 8.40
N ALA A 173 8.65 -11.31 8.59
CA ALA A 173 8.70 -11.94 9.90
C ALA A 173 9.72 -11.26 10.86
N LYS A 174 10.76 -10.62 10.32
CA LYS A 174 11.72 -9.86 11.11
C LYS A 174 11.12 -8.59 11.74
N LEU A 175 10.02 -8.06 11.17
CA LEU A 175 9.29 -6.90 11.68
C LEU A 175 8.06 -7.28 12.50
N GLN A 176 7.66 -8.54 12.49
CA GLN A 176 6.45 -8.98 13.19
C GLN A 176 6.50 -8.60 14.67
N GLY A 177 5.47 -7.89 15.15
CA GLY A 177 5.39 -7.38 16.51
C GLY A 177 6.28 -6.18 16.83
N LYS A 178 7.09 -5.70 15.88
CA LYS A 178 7.91 -4.51 16.07
C LYS A 178 7.16 -3.26 15.66
N GLN A 179 7.40 -2.20 16.40
CA GLN A 179 6.88 -0.88 16.10
C GLN A 179 7.93 -0.06 15.36
N VAL A 180 7.47 0.69 14.36
CA VAL A 180 8.31 1.53 13.50
C VAL A 180 7.63 2.88 13.28
N PHE A 181 8.36 3.85 12.75
CA PHE A 181 7.79 5.11 12.30
C PHE A 181 7.81 5.18 10.78
N ILE A 182 6.66 5.50 10.19
CA ILE A 182 6.46 5.63 8.75
C ILE A 182 6.16 7.10 8.43
N PRO A 183 6.81 7.69 7.42
CA PRO A 183 6.51 9.06 7.01
C PRO A 183 5.03 9.22 6.64
N ARG A 184 4.40 10.27 7.17
CA ARG A 184 2.97 10.55 7.01
C ARG A 184 2.52 10.64 5.54
N ASN A 185 3.38 11.15 4.67
CA ASN A 185 3.07 11.28 3.24
C ASN A 185 2.72 9.93 2.57
N PHE A 186 3.31 8.81 3.00
CA PHE A 186 2.95 7.47 2.52
C PHE A 186 1.58 7.02 3.03
N LEU A 187 1.12 7.51 4.17
CA LEU A 187 -0.11 7.08 4.82
C LEU A 187 -1.28 8.03 4.56
N GLN A 188 -1.04 9.18 3.92
CA GLN A 188 -2.03 10.25 3.78
C GLN A 188 -3.31 9.82 3.07
N THR A 189 -3.21 8.95 2.07
CA THR A 189 -4.38 8.42 1.35
C THR A 189 -5.30 7.62 2.26
N PHE A 190 -4.75 6.90 3.25
CA PHE A 190 -5.51 6.11 4.21
C PHE A 190 -6.15 6.94 5.33
N LEU A 191 -5.70 8.18 5.50
CA LEU A 191 -6.29 9.13 6.44
C LEU A 191 -7.51 9.86 5.85
N GLY A 192 -7.72 9.77 4.54
CA GLY A 192 -8.85 10.36 3.85
C GLY A 192 -10.15 9.57 4.03
N ASP A 193 -11.29 10.26 3.93
CA ASP A 193 -12.59 9.64 3.85
C ASP A 193 -12.82 9.01 2.45
N HIS A 194 -13.81 8.13 2.33
CA HIS A 194 -14.13 7.48 1.05
C HIS A 194 -14.54 8.48 -0.04
N LYS A 195 -15.14 9.63 0.32
CA LYS A 195 -15.55 10.66 -0.63
C LYS A 195 -14.34 11.35 -1.27
N SER A 196 -13.24 11.42 -0.53
CA SER A 196 -11.99 11.98 -1.05
C SER A 196 -11.41 11.17 -2.21
N LEU A 197 -11.78 9.89 -2.33
CA LEU A 197 -11.33 8.99 -3.39
C LEU A 197 -12.20 9.07 -4.66
N LEU A 198 -13.35 9.75 -4.59
CA LEU A 198 -14.27 9.83 -5.71
C LEU A 198 -13.88 10.97 -6.67
N ALA A 199 -14.13 10.72 -7.94
CA ALA A 199 -14.06 11.76 -8.97
C ALA A 199 -15.18 12.79 -8.73
N ALA A 200 -14.89 14.06 -8.99
CA ALA A 200 -15.93 15.08 -8.98
C ALA A 200 -17.05 14.70 -9.97
N PRO A 201 -18.32 14.95 -9.63
CA PRO A 201 -19.42 14.74 -10.57
C PRO A 201 -19.11 15.47 -11.87
N ALA A 202 -19.26 14.79 -13.02
CA ALA A 202 -19.10 15.43 -14.31
C ALA A 202 -20.02 16.67 -14.36
N ALA A 203 -19.46 17.83 -14.62
CA ALA A 203 -20.26 19.03 -14.81
C ALA A 203 -21.32 18.73 -15.90
N PRO A 204 -22.60 19.12 -15.68
CA PRO A 204 -23.61 18.92 -16.71
C PRO A 204 -23.13 19.52 -18.03
N ALA A 205 -23.17 18.72 -19.09
CA ALA A 205 -22.75 19.15 -20.42
C ALA A 205 -23.44 20.49 -20.74
N ALA A 206 -22.64 21.51 -20.97
CA ALA A 206 -23.16 22.83 -21.30
C ALA A 206 -24.13 22.67 -22.48
N THR A 207 -25.40 23.01 -22.28
CA THR A 207 -26.41 22.99 -23.31
C THR A 207 -25.88 23.84 -24.46
N PRO A 208 -25.78 23.30 -25.72
CA PRO A 208 -25.27 24.09 -26.83
C PRO A 208 -26.13 25.35 -26.99
N ALA A 209 -25.48 26.48 -27.02
CA ALA A 209 -26.17 27.77 -27.23
C ALA A 209 -27.03 27.71 -28.52
N PRO A 210 -28.26 28.23 -28.49
CA PRO A 210 -29.11 28.21 -29.65
C PRO A 210 -28.46 28.99 -30.82
N THR A 211 -28.29 28.30 -31.92
CA THR A 211 -27.74 28.87 -33.15
C THR A 211 -28.59 30.09 -33.58
N PRO A 212 -28.01 31.27 -33.83
CA PRO A 212 -28.77 32.45 -34.23
C PRO A 212 -29.42 32.17 -35.59
N LYS A 213 -30.77 32.24 -35.63
CA LYS A 213 -31.53 32.15 -36.88
C LYS A 213 -31.14 33.31 -37.79
N LYS A 214 -30.51 33.02 -38.92
CA LYS A 214 -30.24 33.98 -40.00
C LYS A 214 -31.58 34.50 -40.53
N LYS A 215 -31.90 35.78 -40.27
CA LYS A 215 -33.02 36.46 -40.92
C LYS A 215 -32.67 36.63 -42.42
N ARG A 216 -33.56 36.15 -43.27
CA ARG A 216 -33.57 36.46 -44.70
C ARG A 216 -34.18 37.87 -44.90
#